data_84895b844ef41d581d22b0b493ce877f
#
_entry.id   84895b844ef41d581d22b0b493ce877f
#
_cell.length_a   1.000
_cell.length_b   1.000
_cell.length_c   1.000
_cell.angle_alpha   90.00
_cell.angle_beta   90.00
_cell.angle_gamma   90.00
#
_symmetry.space_group_name_H-M   'P 1'
#
loop_
_entity.id
_entity.type
_entity.pdbx_description
1 polymer ?
#
loop_
_entity_poly.entity_id
_entity_poly.type
_entity_poly.pdbx_seq_one_letter_code
_entity_poly.pdbx_strand_id
1 'polypeptide(L)'
;MVTYPKDWREKTFNAFLKIKRGASPRPIESYLTSNIGGVNWIKIGDAPRYGKYITSTEEKITTMGAAHSVRVFPGDFILSNSMSFGRPYILSIAGCIHDGWLRLYDFQAEADDEFLYYLLSSSYVQRQYESFAAGSGVQNLNKEVVKNVVVCIPSLTEQKKIAQTLSSFDTYIDDLAELIEKKRGIRDGALEDLVGGHTRLKGYDKAWTTYSFDDYFSLLQTNTYARDQLTDKGNIGDVHYGDVLVKYGAVLTDKDDIPRLKNPSCVKERSLLKQKDVLIADTAE
;
A
#
# COMPACT_ATOMS: atom_id res chain seq x y z
N MET A 1 -5.37 2.03 -29.46
CA MET A 1 -6.73 1.46 -29.35
C MET A 1 -6.57 -0.01 -29.03
N VAL A 2 -7.16 -0.52 -27.96
CA VAL A 2 -7.10 -1.96 -27.64
C VAL A 2 -8.05 -2.68 -28.58
N THR A 3 -7.57 -3.68 -29.31
CA THR A 3 -8.40 -4.50 -30.19
C THR A 3 -8.78 -5.76 -29.45
N TYR A 4 -10.04 -5.92 -29.13
CA TYR A 4 -10.56 -7.12 -28.47
C TYR A 4 -10.84 -8.25 -29.48
N PRO A 5 -10.80 -9.52 -29.06
CA PRO A 5 -11.27 -10.63 -29.90
C PRO A 5 -12.71 -10.43 -30.35
N LYS A 6 -13.05 -10.92 -31.52
CA LYS A 6 -14.39 -10.69 -32.15
C LYS A 6 -15.56 -11.34 -31.39
N ASP A 7 -15.28 -12.35 -30.59
CA ASP A 7 -16.23 -13.09 -29.75
C ASP A 7 -16.44 -12.48 -28.37
N TRP A 8 -15.64 -11.48 -27.97
CA TRP A 8 -15.87 -10.71 -26.77
C TRP A 8 -17.02 -9.73 -26.98
N ARG A 9 -17.89 -9.63 -25.97
CA ARG A 9 -19.10 -8.80 -26.02
C ARG A 9 -18.87 -7.46 -25.35
N GLU A 10 -19.09 -6.38 -26.08
CA GLU A 10 -19.12 -5.04 -25.51
C GLU A 10 -20.39 -4.82 -24.70
N LYS A 11 -20.24 -4.35 -23.46
CA LYS A 11 -21.34 -4.06 -22.54
C LYS A 11 -21.00 -2.86 -21.65
N THR A 12 -22.03 -2.15 -21.23
CA THR A 12 -21.89 -1.22 -20.09
C THR A 12 -22.09 -1.97 -18.78
N PHE A 13 -21.52 -1.48 -17.69
CA PHE A 13 -21.77 -2.08 -16.38
C PHE A 13 -23.26 -2.09 -16.04
N ASN A 14 -24.00 -1.05 -16.40
CA ASN A 14 -25.45 -1.01 -16.16
C ASN A 14 -26.23 -2.15 -16.87
N ALA A 15 -25.66 -2.76 -17.90
CA ALA A 15 -26.33 -3.85 -18.63
C ALA A 15 -26.29 -5.19 -17.89
N PHE A 16 -25.39 -5.37 -16.92
CA PHE A 16 -25.22 -6.68 -16.27
C PHE A 16 -24.93 -6.65 -14.75
N LEU A 17 -24.82 -5.46 -14.12
CA LEU A 17 -24.68 -5.37 -12.67
C LEU A 17 -25.55 -4.26 -12.09
N LYS A 18 -25.88 -4.38 -10.83
CA LYS A 18 -26.60 -3.36 -10.05
C LYS A 18 -25.67 -2.67 -9.11
N ILE A 19 -25.94 -1.37 -8.85
CA ILE A 19 -25.13 -0.53 -8.00
C ILE A 19 -25.98 0.13 -6.92
N LYS A 20 -25.55 0.01 -5.66
CA LYS A 20 -26.17 0.69 -4.52
C LYS A 20 -25.11 1.44 -3.73
N ARG A 21 -25.32 2.72 -3.46
CA ARG A 21 -24.44 3.49 -2.58
C ARG A 21 -24.68 3.09 -1.13
N GLY A 22 -23.61 2.97 -0.35
CA GLY A 22 -23.66 2.82 1.09
C GLY A 22 -24.37 3.99 1.77
N ALA A 23 -24.74 3.82 3.02
CA ALA A 23 -25.44 4.84 3.80
C ALA A 23 -24.97 4.81 5.25
N SER A 24 -24.58 5.97 5.77
CA SER A 24 -24.15 6.14 7.15
C SER A 24 -25.35 6.62 8.02
N PRO A 25 -25.72 5.90 9.08
CA PRO A 25 -26.70 6.41 10.04
C PRO A 25 -26.13 7.66 10.72
N ARG A 26 -26.99 8.62 11.02
CA ARG A 26 -26.56 9.93 11.57
C ARG A 26 -27.36 10.32 12.80
N PRO A 27 -26.73 10.84 13.86
CA PRO A 27 -25.26 10.93 14.04
C PRO A 27 -24.67 9.52 14.28
N ILE A 28 -23.52 9.21 13.68
CA ILE A 28 -22.96 7.84 13.73
C ILE A 28 -22.61 7.42 15.16
N GLU A 29 -22.16 8.34 15.99
CA GLU A 29 -21.76 8.11 17.37
C GLU A 29 -22.89 7.49 18.21
N SER A 30 -24.13 7.82 17.91
CA SER A 30 -25.31 7.27 18.60
C SER A 30 -25.60 5.80 18.24
N TYR A 31 -24.96 5.30 17.19
CA TYR A 31 -25.16 3.93 16.69
C TYR A 31 -23.94 3.04 16.84
N LEU A 32 -22.78 3.60 17.19
CA LEU A 32 -21.58 2.80 17.47
C LEU A 32 -21.81 1.92 18.71
N THR A 33 -21.23 0.71 18.69
CA THR A 33 -21.33 -0.23 19.81
C THR A 33 -20.11 -1.13 19.87
N SER A 34 -19.66 -1.42 21.10
CA SER A 34 -18.68 -2.46 21.40
C SER A 34 -19.32 -3.84 21.66
N ASN A 35 -20.65 -3.93 21.58
CA ASN A 35 -21.36 -5.14 21.88
C ASN A 35 -21.03 -6.26 20.87
N ILE A 36 -20.81 -7.50 21.37
CA ILE A 36 -20.46 -8.67 20.55
C ILE A 36 -21.52 -8.91 19.46
N GLY A 37 -22.81 -8.68 19.75
CA GLY A 37 -23.92 -8.78 18.80
C GLY A 37 -24.08 -7.61 17.84
N GLY A 38 -23.18 -6.62 17.85
CA GLY A 38 -23.19 -5.49 16.92
C GLY A 38 -22.94 -5.94 15.48
N VAL A 39 -23.43 -5.16 14.51
CA VAL A 39 -23.24 -5.36 13.07
C VAL A 39 -21.95 -4.69 12.63
N ASN A 40 -21.09 -5.38 11.90
CA ASN A 40 -19.84 -4.82 11.38
C ASN A 40 -20.12 -3.55 10.56
N TRP A 41 -19.38 -2.49 10.85
CA TRP A 41 -19.47 -1.20 10.18
C TRP A 41 -18.24 -1.01 9.28
N ILE A 42 -18.42 -1.19 7.98
CA ILE A 42 -17.32 -1.23 7.00
C ILE A 42 -17.03 0.18 6.50
N LYS A 43 -15.90 0.72 6.94
CA LYS A 43 -15.35 2.02 6.54
C LYS A 43 -14.25 1.86 5.49
N ILE A 44 -13.84 2.94 4.85
CA ILE A 44 -12.71 2.93 3.90
C ILE A 44 -11.40 2.49 4.59
N GLY A 45 -11.20 2.85 5.87
CA GLY A 45 -10.03 2.47 6.64
C GLY A 45 -9.89 0.97 6.92
N ASP A 46 -10.99 0.20 6.87
CA ASP A 46 -10.97 -1.26 7.07
C ASP A 46 -10.44 -2.02 5.84
N ALA A 47 -10.33 -1.32 4.69
CA ALA A 47 -9.85 -1.94 3.47
C ALA A 47 -8.33 -2.14 3.51
N PRO A 48 -7.82 -3.34 3.18
CA PRO A 48 -6.39 -3.59 3.20
C PRO A 48 -5.66 -2.74 2.14
N ARG A 49 -4.47 -2.27 2.49
CA ARG A 49 -3.62 -1.55 1.54
C ARG A 49 -3.23 -2.42 0.35
N TYR A 50 -3.01 -3.70 0.60
CA TYR A 50 -2.73 -4.74 -0.38
C TYR A 50 -3.72 -5.89 -0.18
N GLY A 51 -4.11 -6.54 -1.28
CA GLY A 51 -5.11 -7.61 -1.24
C GLY A 51 -6.52 -7.16 -1.65
N LYS A 52 -7.39 -8.14 -1.84
CA LYS A 52 -8.74 -7.97 -2.42
C LYS A 52 -9.88 -8.20 -1.44
N TYR A 53 -9.60 -8.77 -0.25
CA TYR A 53 -10.64 -9.17 0.70
C TYR A 53 -10.67 -8.26 1.93
N ILE A 54 -11.88 -7.83 2.33
CA ILE A 54 -12.13 -7.23 3.64
C ILE A 54 -12.62 -8.32 4.57
N THR A 55 -11.84 -8.64 5.60
CA THR A 55 -12.05 -9.79 6.51
C THR A 55 -12.48 -9.39 7.91
N SER A 56 -12.33 -8.13 8.28
CA SER A 56 -12.68 -7.59 9.60
C SER A 56 -12.98 -6.10 9.53
N THR A 57 -13.60 -5.57 10.58
CA THR A 57 -13.83 -4.14 10.78
C THR A 57 -13.38 -3.73 12.17
N GLU A 58 -12.94 -2.49 12.30
CA GLU A 58 -12.59 -1.89 13.59
C GLU A 58 -13.83 -1.59 14.42
N GLU A 59 -14.92 -1.15 13.78
CA GLU A 59 -16.12 -0.68 14.43
C GLU A 59 -17.34 -1.55 14.12
N LYS A 60 -18.31 -1.49 15.03
CA LYS A 60 -19.64 -2.08 14.86
C LYS A 60 -20.72 -1.06 15.14
N ILE A 61 -21.90 -1.27 14.53
CA ILE A 61 -23.09 -0.46 14.78
C ILE A 61 -24.20 -1.33 15.39
N THR A 62 -25.12 -0.68 16.07
CA THR A 62 -26.32 -1.34 16.62
C THR A 62 -27.22 -1.83 15.49
N THR A 63 -28.14 -2.76 15.80
CA THR A 63 -29.17 -3.22 14.84
C THR A 63 -30.07 -2.08 14.36
N MET A 64 -30.32 -1.07 15.20
CA MET A 64 -31.02 0.16 14.80
C MET A 64 -30.23 0.97 13.77
N GLY A 65 -28.92 1.15 13.97
CA GLY A 65 -28.05 1.79 13.00
C GLY A 65 -28.01 1.03 11.68
N ALA A 66 -27.95 -0.30 11.74
CA ALA A 66 -27.96 -1.15 10.56
C ALA A 66 -29.25 -1.05 9.73
N ALA A 67 -30.38 -0.72 10.35
CA ALA A 67 -31.65 -0.48 9.64
C ALA A 67 -31.62 0.80 8.79
N HIS A 68 -30.73 1.75 9.13
CA HIS A 68 -30.53 3.00 8.40
C HIS A 68 -29.31 2.94 7.45
N SER A 69 -28.75 1.75 7.21
CA SER A 69 -27.58 1.57 6.37
C SER A 69 -27.83 0.56 5.25
N VAL A 70 -26.82 0.29 4.45
CA VAL A 70 -26.86 -0.72 3.37
C VAL A 70 -26.18 -1.99 3.86
N ARG A 71 -26.97 -3.05 4.01
CA ARG A 71 -26.44 -4.37 4.36
C ARG A 71 -25.70 -4.99 3.20
N VAL A 72 -24.63 -5.70 3.55
CA VAL A 72 -23.76 -6.46 2.66
C VAL A 72 -23.43 -7.82 3.28
N PHE A 73 -23.04 -8.75 2.42
CA PHE A 73 -22.79 -10.15 2.79
C PHE A 73 -21.46 -10.62 2.20
N PRO A 74 -20.90 -11.74 2.71
CA PRO A 74 -19.73 -12.37 2.08
C PRO A 74 -19.99 -12.64 0.58
N GLY A 75 -19.00 -12.34 -0.25
CA GLY A 75 -19.10 -12.40 -1.71
C GLY A 75 -19.61 -11.12 -2.38
N ASP A 76 -20.16 -10.17 -1.63
CA ASP A 76 -20.51 -8.87 -2.21
C ASP A 76 -19.24 -8.09 -2.61
N PHE A 77 -19.34 -7.39 -3.72
CA PHE A 77 -18.32 -6.43 -4.16
C PHE A 77 -18.64 -5.05 -3.64
N ILE A 78 -17.60 -4.36 -3.17
CA ILE A 78 -17.68 -2.93 -2.88
C ILE A 78 -16.57 -2.17 -3.60
N LEU A 79 -16.90 -0.97 -4.04
CA LEU A 79 -16.02 -0.08 -4.77
C LEU A 79 -15.88 1.23 -4.00
N SER A 80 -14.65 1.67 -3.75
CA SER A 80 -14.43 2.94 -3.06
C SER A 80 -14.83 4.13 -3.95
N ASN A 81 -15.64 5.04 -3.41
CA ASN A 81 -16.08 6.24 -4.14
C ASN A 81 -15.22 7.48 -3.85
N SER A 82 -14.38 7.43 -2.81
CA SER A 82 -13.50 8.52 -2.36
C SER A 82 -12.18 7.95 -1.86
N MET A 83 -11.16 8.77 -1.64
CA MET A 83 -9.81 8.43 -1.15
C MET A 83 -9.07 7.44 -2.06
N SER A 84 -9.42 6.16 -2.06
CA SER A 84 -8.87 5.11 -2.94
C SER A 84 -9.70 4.94 -4.21
N PHE A 85 -9.98 6.01 -4.90
CA PHE A 85 -10.90 6.16 -6.03
C PHE A 85 -11.01 4.93 -6.94
N GLY A 86 -12.19 4.31 -6.98
CA GLY A 86 -12.49 3.19 -7.87
C GLY A 86 -11.85 1.84 -7.53
N ARG A 87 -11.24 1.68 -6.35
CA ARG A 87 -10.62 0.42 -5.96
C ARG A 87 -11.69 -0.60 -5.53
N PRO A 88 -11.71 -1.81 -6.14
CA PRO A 88 -12.66 -2.86 -5.79
C PRO A 88 -12.15 -3.69 -4.60
N TYR A 89 -13.10 -4.19 -3.81
CA TYR A 89 -12.88 -5.17 -2.75
C TYR A 89 -14.02 -6.19 -2.71
N ILE A 90 -13.70 -7.39 -2.26
CA ILE A 90 -14.65 -8.48 -2.02
C ILE A 90 -14.82 -8.63 -0.52
N LEU A 91 -16.07 -8.76 -0.06
CA LEU A 91 -16.33 -8.94 1.36
C LEU A 91 -16.23 -10.41 1.76
N SER A 92 -15.47 -10.69 2.81
CA SER A 92 -15.47 -11.99 3.49
C SER A 92 -16.37 -12.00 4.74
N ILE A 93 -16.97 -10.85 5.08
CA ILE A 93 -17.81 -10.65 6.27
C ILE A 93 -19.16 -10.04 5.90
N ALA A 94 -20.17 -10.31 6.72
CA ALA A 94 -21.43 -9.59 6.66
C ALA A 94 -21.34 -8.29 7.47
N GLY A 95 -22.06 -7.25 7.04
CA GLY A 95 -22.05 -5.97 7.74
C GLY A 95 -22.94 -4.91 7.09
N CYS A 96 -22.61 -3.67 7.37
CA CYS A 96 -23.18 -2.49 6.73
C CYS A 96 -22.05 -1.60 6.21
N ILE A 97 -22.26 -0.95 5.07
CA ILE A 97 -21.25 -0.13 4.42
C ILE A 97 -21.54 1.36 4.57
N HIS A 98 -20.46 2.08 4.89
CA HIS A 98 -20.37 3.53 4.91
C HIS A 98 -20.73 4.15 3.54
N ASP A 99 -21.20 5.39 3.52
CA ASP A 99 -21.57 6.13 2.29
C ASP A 99 -20.39 6.43 1.33
N GLY A 100 -19.17 6.15 1.75
CA GLY A 100 -17.95 6.11 0.92
C GLY A 100 -17.83 4.89 0.00
N TRP A 101 -18.79 3.93 0.05
CA TRP A 101 -18.78 2.72 -0.74
C TRP A 101 -19.93 2.67 -1.76
N LEU A 102 -19.66 2.00 -2.88
CA LEU A 102 -20.66 1.53 -3.83
C LEU A 102 -20.68 0.00 -3.77
N ARG A 103 -21.81 -0.63 -3.45
CA ARG A 103 -22.02 -2.07 -3.56
C ARG A 103 -22.36 -2.42 -5.01
N LEU A 104 -21.66 -3.42 -5.57
CA LEU A 104 -21.92 -4.04 -6.86
C LEU A 104 -22.52 -5.43 -6.61
N TYR A 105 -23.60 -5.76 -7.28
CA TYR A 105 -24.34 -7.03 -7.07
C TYR A 105 -25.14 -7.40 -8.31
N ASP A 106 -25.76 -8.61 -8.33
CA ASP A 106 -26.56 -9.16 -9.43
C ASP A 106 -25.82 -9.22 -10.78
N PHE A 107 -24.55 -9.62 -10.78
CA PHE A 107 -23.72 -9.70 -11.98
C PHE A 107 -23.35 -11.14 -12.38
N GLN A 108 -23.63 -12.14 -11.56
CA GLN A 108 -23.14 -13.52 -11.69
C GLN A 108 -23.65 -14.23 -12.96
N ALA A 109 -24.73 -13.75 -13.57
CA ALA A 109 -25.19 -14.26 -14.85
C ALA A 109 -24.25 -13.94 -16.03
N GLU A 110 -23.42 -12.92 -15.89
CA GLU A 110 -22.60 -12.39 -16.99
C GLU A 110 -21.12 -12.27 -16.65
N ALA A 111 -20.79 -12.19 -15.36
CA ALA A 111 -19.42 -12.04 -14.89
C ALA A 111 -19.08 -13.00 -13.75
N ASP A 112 -17.92 -13.63 -13.86
CA ASP A 112 -17.29 -14.38 -12.77
C ASP A 112 -16.73 -13.41 -11.73
N ASP A 113 -16.82 -13.77 -10.45
CA ASP A 113 -16.44 -12.92 -9.31
C ASP A 113 -14.96 -12.50 -9.39
N GLU A 114 -14.05 -13.45 -9.54
CA GLU A 114 -12.62 -13.17 -9.60
C GLU A 114 -12.25 -12.39 -10.87
N PHE A 115 -12.86 -12.72 -12.01
CA PHE A 115 -12.68 -11.96 -13.25
C PHE A 115 -13.15 -10.52 -13.09
N LEU A 116 -14.30 -10.30 -12.46
CA LEU A 116 -14.83 -8.95 -12.23
C LEU A 116 -13.89 -8.14 -11.35
N TYR A 117 -13.26 -8.74 -10.33
CA TYR A 117 -12.24 -8.07 -9.52
C TYR A 117 -11.09 -7.54 -10.37
N TYR A 118 -10.51 -8.38 -11.23
CA TYR A 118 -9.41 -7.97 -12.12
C TYR A 118 -9.85 -6.96 -13.17
N LEU A 119 -11.04 -7.11 -13.72
CA LEU A 119 -11.61 -6.15 -14.67
C LEU A 119 -11.75 -4.77 -14.04
N LEU A 120 -12.33 -4.68 -12.84
CA LEU A 120 -12.49 -3.43 -12.09
C LEU A 120 -11.13 -2.81 -11.71
N SER A 121 -10.13 -3.64 -11.40
CA SER A 121 -8.77 -3.20 -11.07
C SER A 121 -7.95 -2.78 -12.29
N SER A 122 -8.40 -3.10 -13.50
CA SER A 122 -7.64 -2.86 -14.72
C SER A 122 -7.47 -1.37 -15.03
N SER A 123 -6.31 -1.00 -15.58
CA SER A 123 -6.06 0.36 -16.05
C SER A 123 -7.06 0.83 -17.12
N TYR A 124 -7.70 -0.09 -17.81
CA TYR A 124 -8.73 0.19 -18.80
C TYR A 124 -10.00 0.76 -18.14
N VAL A 125 -10.47 0.15 -17.05
CA VAL A 125 -11.62 0.63 -16.27
C VAL A 125 -11.24 1.87 -15.47
N GLN A 126 -10.09 1.88 -14.81
CA GLN A 126 -9.63 3.00 -14.00
C GLN A 126 -9.52 4.31 -14.80
N ARG A 127 -8.98 4.25 -16.02
CA ARG A 127 -8.93 5.43 -16.92
C ARG A 127 -10.31 5.97 -17.30
N GLN A 128 -11.32 5.10 -17.43
CA GLN A 128 -12.68 5.56 -17.69
C GLN A 128 -13.25 6.30 -16.48
N TYR A 129 -13.02 5.79 -15.25
CA TYR A 129 -13.41 6.51 -14.03
C TYR A 129 -12.76 7.89 -13.96
N GLU A 130 -11.47 7.99 -14.22
CA GLU A 130 -10.71 9.25 -14.21
C GLU A 130 -11.26 10.23 -15.27
N SER A 131 -11.51 9.74 -16.48
CA SER A 131 -12.05 10.56 -17.58
C SER A 131 -13.42 11.15 -17.24
N PHE A 132 -14.33 10.35 -16.66
CA PHE A 132 -15.65 10.82 -16.27
C PHE A 132 -15.59 11.78 -15.07
N ALA A 133 -14.67 11.56 -14.12
CA ALA A 133 -14.49 12.45 -12.97
C ALA A 133 -13.95 13.82 -13.40
N ALA A 134 -12.96 13.86 -14.29
CA ALA A 134 -12.38 15.09 -14.81
C ALA A 134 -13.42 15.99 -15.52
N GLY A 135 -14.39 15.39 -16.21
CA GLY A 135 -15.46 16.11 -16.92
C GLY A 135 -16.55 16.66 -15.98
N SER A 136 -16.67 16.16 -14.75
CA SER A 136 -17.78 16.53 -13.82
C SER A 136 -17.38 17.51 -12.72
N GLY A 137 -16.09 17.83 -12.57
CA GLY A 137 -15.58 18.68 -11.47
C GLY A 137 -15.74 18.07 -10.07
N VAL A 138 -16.20 16.83 -9.94
CA VAL A 138 -16.45 16.12 -8.69
C VAL A 138 -15.44 14.98 -8.56
N GLN A 139 -14.58 15.05 -7.56
CA GLN A 139 -13.56 14.02 -7.26
C GLN A 139 -14.14 12.73 -6.63
N ASN A 140 -15.44 12.50 -6.74
CA ASN A 140 -16.09 11.32 -6.16
C ASN A 140 -16.68 10.43 -7.25
N LEU A 141 -16.36 9.13 -7.19
CA LEU A 141 -16.95 8.12 -8.05
C LEU A 141 -18.44 7.92 -7.67
N ASN A 142 -19.34 8.30 -8.53
CA ASN A 142 -20.77 8.13 -8.31
C ASN A 142 -21.34 6.95 -9.12
N LYS A 143 -22.58 6.56 -8.80
CA LYS A 143 -23.24 5.43 -9.46
C LYS A 143 -23.35 5.59 -10.98
N GLU A 144 -23.61 6.79 -11.46
CA GLU A 144 -23.83 7.03 -12.89
C GLU A 144 -22.52 6.89 -13.67
N VAL A 145 -21.40 7.34 -13.10
CA VAL A 145 -20.09 7.11 -13.69
C VAL A 145 -19.82 5.61 -13.84
N VAL A 146 -20.02 4.84 -12.75
CA VAL A 146 -19.77 3.38 -12.78
C VAL A 146 -20.70 2.69 -13.77
N LYS A 147 -21.97 3.03 -13.83
CA LYS A 147 -22.94 2.46 -14.78
C LYS A 147 -22.54 2.61 -16.25
N ASN A 148 -21.93 3.75 -16.59
CA ASN A 148 -21.59 4.12 -17.96
C ASN A 148 -20.24 3.57 -18.44
N VAL A 149 -19.49 2.89 -17.58
CA VAL A 149 -18.23 2.24 -17.98
C VAL A 149 -18.52 1.17 -19.02
N VAL A 150 -17.80 1.24 -20.13
CA VAL A 150 -17.89 0.27 -21.23
C VAL A 150 -16.77 -0.75 -21.10
N VAL A 151 -17.12 -2.02 -21.16
CA VAL A 151 -16.18 -3.14 -21.08
C VAL A 151 -16.46 -4.17 -22.18
N CYS A 152 -15.40 -4.85 -22.62
CA CYS A 152 -15.54 -6.04 -23.44
C CYS A 152 -15.27 -7.26 -22.55
N ILE A 153 -16.22 -8.20 -22.52
CA ILE A 153 -16.15 -9.39 -21.68
C ILE A 153 -16.27 -10.68 -22.51
N PRO A 154 -15.42 -11.68 -22.23
CA PRO A 154 -15.49 -13.00 -22.86
C PRO A 154 -16.65 -13.85 -22.31
N SER A 155 -16.72 -15.08 -22.77
CA SER A 155 -17.60 -16.10 -22.16
C SER A 155 -17.23 -16.37 -20.71
N LEU A 156 -18.19 -16.79 -19.86
CA LEU A 156 -17.95 -17.14 -18.46
C LEU A 156 -16.84 -18.20 -18.29
N THR A 157 -16.73 -19.14 -19.23
CA THR A 157 -15.68 -20.16 -19.22
C THR A 157 -14.30 -19.56 -19.40
N GLU A 158 -14.16 -18.58 -20.30
CA GLU A 158 -12.90 -17.90 -20.54
C GLU A 158 -12.59 -16.93 -19.40
N GLN A 159 -13.59 -16.21 -18.87
CA GLN A 159 -13.43 -15.38 -17.67
C GLN A 159 -12.80 -16.15 -16.52
N LYS A 160 -13.31 -17.34 -16.21
CA LYS A 160 -12.76 -18.22 -15.15
C LYS A 160 -11.31 -18.60 -15.41
N LYS A 161 -10.93 -18.90 -16.66
CA LYS A 161 -9.53 -19.21 -17.00
C LYS A 161 -8.62 -18.01 -16.84
N ILE A 162 -9.06 -16.83 -17.29
CA ILE A 162 -8.32 -15.57 -17.11
C ILE A 162 -8.13 -15.30 -15.61
N ALA A 163 -9.22 -15.37 -14.83
CA ALA A 163 -9.19 -15.15 -13.39
C ALA A 163 -8.25 -16.13 -12.68
N GLN A 164 -8.34 -17.42 -13.00
CA GLN A 164 -7.47 -18.45 -12.44
C GLN A 164 -5.99 -18.18 -12.74
N THR A 165 -5.67 -17.77 -13.96
CA THR A 165 -4.31 -17.41 -14.33
C THR A 165 -3.81 -16.22 -13.52
N LEU A 166 -4.61 -15.15 -13.39
CA LEU A 166 -4.23 -13.95 -12.64
C LEU A 166 -4.11 -14.24 -11.14
N SER A 167 -5.05 -15.02 -10.57
CA SER A 167 -5.00 -15.45 -9.16
C SER A 167 -3.76 -16.30 -8.84
N SER A 168 -3.26 -17.09 -9.80
CA SER A 168 -2.01 -17.84 -9.59
C SER A 168 -0.80 -16.92 -9.49
N PHE A 169 -0.79 -15.79 -10.20
CA PHE A 169 0.26 -14.78 -10.03
C PHE A 169 0.14 -14.04 -8.69
N ASP A 170 -1.07 -13.71 -8.24
CA ASP A 170 -1.27 -13.10 -6.92
C ASP A 170 -0.73 -14.04 -5.82
N THR A 171 -1.09 -15.33 -5.86
CA THR A 171 -0.56 -16.33 -4.91
C THR A 171 0.97 -16.37 -4.94
N TYR A 172 1.57 -16.37 -6.13
CA TYR A 172 3.03 -16.39 -6.24
C TYR A 172 3.69 -15.10 -5.68
N ILE A 173 3.04 -13.95 -5.84
CA ILE A 173 3.51 -12.69 -5.25
C ILE A 173 3.44 -12.75 -3.72
N ASP A 174 2.35 -13.29 -3.17
CA ASP A 174 2.19 -13.46 -1.72
C ASP A 174 3.22 -14.43 -1.14
N ASP A 175 3.46 -15.57 -1.80
CA ASP A 175 4.50 -16.55 -1.43
C ASP A 175 5.91 -15.92 -1.43
N LEU A 176 6.20 -15.08 -2.41
CA LEU A 176 7.47 -14.35 -2.47
C LEU A 176 7.60 -13.33 -1.32
N ALA A 177 6.52 -12.64 -0.99
CA ALA A 177 6.51 -11.70 0.13
C ALA A 177 6.77 -12.41 1.47
N GLU A 178 6.10 -13.56 1.70
CA GLU A 178 6.34 -14.40 2.88
C GLU A 178 7.79 -14.93 2.92
N LEU A 179 8.32 -15.38 1.79
CA LEU A 179 9.71 -15.85 1.69
C LEU A 179 10.70 -14.72 2.03
N ILE A 180 10.47 -13.50 1.58
CA ILE A 180 11.29 -12.33 1.91
C ILE A 180 11.30 -12.10 3.42
N GLU A 181 10.14 -12.08 4.07
CA GLU A 181 10.05 -11.90 5.52
C GLU A 181 10.75 -13.02 6.29
N LYS A 182 10.59 -14.26 5.87
CA LYS A 182 11.30 -15.39 6.45
C LYS A 182 12.83 -15.25 6.31
N LYS A 183 13.32 -14.82 5.13
CA LYS A 183 14.75 -14.60 4.91
C LYS A 183 15.29 -13.44 5.77
N ARG A 184 14.50 -12.38 5.96
CA ARG A 184 14.84 -11.29 6.87
C ARG A 184 14.99 -11.79 8.30
N GLY A 185 14.02 -12.57 8.81
CA GLY A 185 14.09 -13.16 10.14
C GLY A 185 15.31 -14.05 10.34
N ILE A 186 15.67 -14.86 9.32
CA ILE A 186 16.90 -15.69 9.37
C ILE A 186 18.14 -14.79 9.43
N ARG A 187 18.21 -13.74 8.63
CA ARG A 187 19.33 -12.78 8.64
C ARG A 187 19.47 -12.12 10.02
N ASP A 188 18.37 -11.66 10.59
CA ASP A 188 18.36 -10.94 11.86
C ASP A 188 18.76 -11.87 13.01
N GLY A 189 18.25 -13.12 13.04
CA GLY A 189 18.70 -14.13 13.99
C GLY A 189 20.20 -14.48 13.86
N ALA A 190 20.69 -14.61 12.63
CA ALA A 190 22.11 -14.85 12.39
C ALA A 190 22.98 -13.64 12.79
N LEU A 191 22.47 -12.42 12.61
CA LEU A 191 23.13 -11.20 13.06
C LEU A 191 23.32 -11.20 14.57
N GLU A 192 22.24 -11.44 15.33
CA GLU A 192 22.29 -11.52 16.79
C GLU A 192 23.26 -12.62 17.27
N ASP A 193 23.17 -13.81 16.71
CA ASP A 193 24.00 -14.94 17.10
C ASP A 193 25.49 -14.72 16.81
N LEU A 194 25.81 -14.25 15.60
CA LEU A 194 27.21 -14.13 15.15
C LEU A 194 27.89 -12.87 15.68
N VAL A 195 27.19 -11.72 15.66
CA VAL A 195 27.74 -10.45 16.13
C VAL A 195 27.69 -10.37 17.66
N GLY A 196 26.65 -10.96 18.27
CA GLY A 196 26.57 -11.11 19.74
C GLY A 196 27.58 -12.13 20.32
N GLY A 197 28.25 -12.90 19.44
CA GLY A 197 29.26 -13.88 19.85
C GLY A 197 28.70 -15.16 20.48
N HIS A 198 27.36 -15.38 20.40
CA HIS A 198 26.72 -16.59 20.90
C HIS A 198 27.10 -17.82 20.08
N THR A 199 27.25 -17.63 18.80
CA THR A 199 27.72 -18.65 17.84
C THR A 199 28.99 -18.16 17.16
N ARG A 200 29.94 -19.06 16.93
CA ARG A 200 31.21 -18.76 16.24
C ARG A 200 31.30 -19.51 14.92
N LEU A 201 31.81 -18.84 13.92
CA LEU A 201 32.15 -19.51 12.66
C LEU A 201 33.28 -20.54 12.87
N LYS A 202 33.22 -21.65 12.16
CA LYS A 202 34.23 -22.71 12.22
C LYS A 202 35.63 -22.16 11.93
N GLY A 203 36.58 -22.43 12.83
CA GLY A 203 37.96 -21.94 12.72
C GLY A 203 38.25 -20.60 13.42
N TYR A 204 37.25 -20.03 14.09
CA TYR A 204 37.40 -18.77 14.86
C TYR A 204 37.16 -19.01 16.36
N ASP A 205 38.09 -19.70 16.98
CA ASP A 205 37.95 -20.18 18.41
C ASP A 205 38.56 -19.22 19.42
N LYS A 206 39.24 -18.14 18.99
CA LYS A 206 39.86 -17.18 19.93
C LYS A 206 38.79 -16.41 20.67
N ALA A 207 38.99 -16.19 21.97
CA ALA A 207 38.10 -15.36 22.78
C ALA A 207 37.97 -13.95 22.18
N TRP A 208 36.79 -13.36 22.33
CA TRP A 208 36.55 -11.96 21.98
C TRP A 208 37.29 -11.06 22.97
N THR A 209 37.86 -9.99 22.44
CA THR A 209 38.52 -8.97 23.27
C THR A 209 37.60 -7.75 23.35
N THR A 210 37.38 -7.26 24.55
CA THR A 210 36.59 -6.04 24.75
C THR A 210 37.49 -4.82 24.59
N TYR A 211 37.03 -3.86 23.84
CA TYR A 211 37.66 -2.56 23.61
C TYR A 211 36.66 -1.46 23.92
N SER A 212 37.13 -0.28 24.30
CA SER A 212 36.25 0.89 24.36
C SER A 212 36.02 1.42 22.96
N PHE A 213 34.92 2.19 22.75
CA PHE A 213 34.64 2.83 21.47
C PHE A 213 35.80 3.74 21.03
N ASP A 214 36.37 4.49 21.97
CA ASP A 214 37.46 5.44 21.73
C ASP A 214 38.78 4.78 21.30
N ASP A 215 38.96 3.47 21.56
CA ASP A 215 40.15 2.74 21.09
C ASP A 215 40.16 2.56 19.56
N TYR A 216 39.01 2.61 18.92
CA TYR A 216 38.85 2.33 17.47
C TYR A 216 38.27 3.49 16.67
N PHE A 217 37.48 4.35 17.31
CA PHE A 217 36.77 5.42 16.61
C PHE A 217 37.10 6.77 17.23
N SER A 218 37.21 7.77 16.39
CA SER A 218 37.23 9.16 16.79
C SER A 218 36.03 9.87 16.22
N LEU A 219 35.32 10.64 17.03
CA LEU A 219 34.17 11.41 16.56
C LEU A 219 34.62 12.56 15.66
N LEU A 220 34.07 12.63 14.47
CA LEU A 220 34.21 13.78 13.59
C LEU A 220 33.25 14.89 14.05
N GLN A 221 33.69 16.12 13.89
CA GLN A 221 32.81 17.25 14.14
C GLN A 221 31.80 17.36 13.00
N THR A 222 30.51 17.31 13.32
CA THR A 222 29.45 17.53 12.36
C THR A 222 29.21 19.00 12.09
N ASN A 223 28.59 19.33 10.99
CA ASN A 223 28.09 20.65 10.63
C ASN A 223 26.58 20.68 10.77
N THR A 224 26.01 21.83 11.02
CA THR A 224 24.56 22.05 11.08
C THR A 224 24.16 22.97 9.94
N TYR A 225 23.83 22.38 8.78
CA TYR A 225 23.29 23.12 7.65
C TYR A 225 21.79 22.86 7.54
N ALA A 226 21.01 23.93 7.38
CA ALA A 226 19.59 23.83 7.12
C ALA A 226 19.33 23.48 5.65
N ARG A 227 18.19 22.85 5.36
CA ARG A 227 17.85 22.42 3.98
C ARG A 227 17.82 23.56 2.97
N ASP A 228 17.51 24.79 3.39
CA ASP A 228 17.53 25.98 2.54
C ASP A 228 18.94 26.41 2.11
N GLN A 229 19.98 25.92 2.79
CA GLN A 229 21.40 26.12 2.44
C GLN A 229 21.93 25.08 1.45
N LEU A 230 21.09 24.11 1.07
CA LEU A 230 21.43 23.04 0.13
C LEU A 230 20.97 23.38 -1.29
N THR A 231 21.60 22.75 -2.28
CA THR A 231 21.34 22.91 -3.71
C THR A 231 21.73 21.63 -4.46
N ASP A 232 21.26 21.47 -5.69
CA ASP A 232 21.66 20.35 -6.54
C ASP A 232 23.03 20.56 -7.22
N LYS A 233 23.60 21.75 -7.11
CA LYS A 233 24.86 22.12 -7.77
C LYS A 233 25.89 22.60 -6.75
N GLY A 234 27.08 22.02 -6.76
CA GLY A 234 28.16 22.38 -5.86
C GLY A 234 29.26 21.32 -5.80
N ASN A 235 30.37 21.62 -5.13
CA ASN A 235 31.52 20.73 -5.06
C ASN A 235 31.55 19.88 -3.78
N ILE A 236 30.82 20.26 -2.72
CA ILE A 236 30.82 19.58 -1.44
C ILE A 236 29.40 19.10 -1.16
N GLY A 237 29.23 17.77 -0.94
CA GLY A 237 27.98 17.16 -0.54
C GLY A 237 27.74 17.32 0.96
N ASP A 238 26.49 17.43 1.34
CA ASP A 238 26.04 17.39 2.73
C ASP A 238 25.14 16.17 2.96
N VAL A 239 25.58 15.31 3.86
CA VAL A 239 24.77 14.15 4.28
C VAL A 239 23.91 14.59 5.44
N HIS A 240 22.70 15.03 5.11
CA HIS A 240 21.76 15.52 6.11
C HIS A 240 21.23 14.37 6.98
N TYR A 241 21.14 14.55 8.29
CA TYR A 241 20.74 13.51 9.25
C TYR A 241 19.38 12.88 8.93
N GLY A 242 18.39 13.68 8.54
CA GLY A 242 17.06 13.19 8.17
C GLY A 242 17.03 12.33 6.90
N ASP A 243 18.09 12.35 6.08
CA ASP A 243 18.18 11.56 4.86
C ASP A 243 18.87 10.19 5.09
N VAL A 244 19.63 10.03 6.17
CA VAL A 244 20.46 8.84 6.43
C VAL A 244 19.62 7.55 6.48
N LEU A 245 18.46 7.58 7.13
CA LEU A 245 17.60 6.39 7.31
C LEU A 245 16.57 6.20 6.19
N VAL A 246 16.19 7.28 5.48
CA VAL A 246 15.06 7.24 4.54
C VAL A 246 15.48 7.33 3.09
N LYS A 247 16.62 7.94 2.79
CA LYS A 247 17.06 8.20 1.42
C LYS A 247 18.23 7.30 1.01
N TYR A 248 19.15 7.01 1.92
CA TYR A 248 20.37 6.28 1.61
C TYR A 248 20.31 4.82 2.04
N GLY A 249 21.08 3.96 1.35
CA GLY A 249 21.30 2.58 1.76
C GLY A 249 22.37 2.47 2.87
N ALA A 250 22.68 1.22 3.25
CA ALA A 250 23.70 0.94 4.26
C ALA A 250 25.12 1.40 3.88
N VAL A 251 25.37 1.68 2.61
CA VAL A 251 26.64 2.17 2.08
C VAL A 251 26.36 3.37 1.19
N LEU A 252 26.97 4.50 1.53
CA LEU A 252 26.93 5.72 0.74
C LEU A 252 27.97 5.65 -0.38
N THR A 253 27.56 5.96 -1.60
CA THR A 253 28.40 5.92 -2.80
C THR A 253 28.34 7.25 -3.57
N ASP A 254 29.20 7.42 -4.53
CA ASP A 254 29.20 8.55 -5.47
C ASP A 254 27.98 8.58 -6.42
N LYS A 255 27.19 7.48 -6.46
CA LYS A 255 25.94 7.39 -7.24
C LYS A 255 24.71 7.87 -6.47
N ASP A 256 24.84 8.07 -5.16
CA ASP A 256 23.74 8.55 -4.35
C ASP A 256 23.51 10.05 -4.60
N ASP A 257 22.24 10.43 -4.67
CA ASP A 257 21.83 11.81 -4.85
C ASP A 257 21.99 12.59 -3.54
N ILE A 258 23.25 13.04 -3.29
CA ILE A 258 23.62 13.81 -2.10
C ILE A 258 23.50 15.30 -2.43
N PRO A 259 22.66 16.07 -1.71
CA PRO A 259 22.55 17.51 -1.92
C PRO A 259 23.90 18.21 -1.65
N ARG A 260 24.13 19.34 -2.30
CA ARG A 260 25.38 20.09 -2.25
C ARG A 260 25.21 21.38 -1.47
N LEU A 261 26.26 21.86 -0.87
CA LEU A 261 26.25 23.14 -0.16
C LEU A 261 26.28 24.33 -1.15
N LYS A 262 25.40 25.32 -0.93
CA LYS A 262 25.39 26.59 -1.66
C LYS A 262 26.68 27.40 -1.43
N ASN A 263 27.17 27.37 -0.18
CA ASN A 263 28.39 28.06 0.21
C ASN A 263 29.36 27.12 0.94
N PRO A 264 30.39 26.57 0.27
CA PRO A 264 31.31 25.63 0.87
C PRO A 264 32.40 26.30 1.75
N SER A 265 32.49 27.62 1.79
CA SER A 265 33.55 28.33 2.52
C SER A 265 33.52 28.16 4.05
N CYS A 266 32.39 27.72 4.59
CA CYS A 266 32.21 27.47 6.02
C CYS A 266 32.52 26.03 6.46
N VAL A 267 32.85 25.14 5.51
CA VAL A 267 33.16 23.74 5.79
C VAL A 267 34.53 23.61 6.44
N LYS A 268 34.57 22.96 7.60
CA LYS A 268 35.87 22.67 8.26
C LYS A 268 36.43 21.38 7.66
N GLU A 269 37.70 21.36 7.32
CA GLU A 269 38.38 20.19 6.74
C GLU A 269 38.18 18.90 7.58
N ARG A 270 38.15 19.01 8.91
CA ARG A 270 37.92 17.92 9.85
C ARG A 270 36.49 17.36 9.81
N SER A 271 35.57 18.00 9.10
CA SER A 271 34.18 17.53 8.93
C SER A 271 33.96 16.84 7.57
N LEU A 272 34.99 16.72 6.76
CA LEU A 272 34.92 16.01 5.49
C LEU A 272 35.01 14.51 5.71
N LEU A 273 34.02 13.79 5.19
CA LEU A 273 33.99 12.35 5.25
C LEU A 273 35.04 11.73 4.33
N LYS A 274 35.62 10.64 4.78
CA LYS A 274 36.57 9.80 4.04
C LYS A 274 36.01 8.42 3.81
N GLN A 275 36.61 7.71 2.90
CA GLN A 275 36.25 6.30 2.69
C GLN A 275 36.41 5.49 4.00
N LYS A 276 35.39 4.73 4.34
CA LYS A 276 35.24 3.91 5.57
C LYS A 276 34.82 4.68 6.84
N ASP A 277 34.54 5.97 6.77
CA ASP A 277 33.87 6.65 7.88
C ASP A 277 32.46 6.06 8.07
N VAL A 278 32.04 6.01 9.32
CA VAL A 278 30.71 5.50 9.72
C VAL A 278 29.84 6.67 10.10
N LEU A 279 28.64 6.74 9.52
CA LEU A 279 27.64 7.74 9.84
C LEU A 279 26.55 7.12 10.71
N ILE A 280 26.25 7.77 11.80
CA ILE A 280 25.17 7.38 12.73
C ILE A 280 24.25 8.59 12.86
N ALA A 281 22.96 8.41 12.51
CA ALA A 281 21.94 9.42 12.78
C ALA A 281 21.49 9.30 14.23
N ASP A 282 21.53 10.42 14.97
CA ASP A 282 21.09 10.51 16.36
C ASP A 282 19.58 10.74 16.47
N THR A 283 18.96 11.25 15.39
CA THR A 283 17.52 11.48 15.28
C THR A 283 17.04 11.08 13.89
N ALA A 284 15.78 10.61 13.80
CA ALA A 284 15.06 10.41 12.54
C ALA A 284 13.93 11.45 12.45
N GLU A 285 13.81 12.11 11.29
CA GLU A 285 12.64 12.94 10.96
C GLU A 285 11.50 12.10 10.38
#